data_c68c68c44903a4d2c8c69a9642866d50
#
_entry.id   c68c68c44903a4d2c8c69a9642866d50
#
_cell.length_a   1.000
_cell.length_b   1.000
_cell.length_c   1.000
_cell.angle_alpha   90.00
_cell.angle_beta   90.00
_cell.angle_gamma   90.00
#
_symmetry.space_group_name_H-M   'P 1'
#
loop_
_entity.id
_entity.type
_entity.pdbx_description
1 polymer ?
#
loop_
_entity_poly.entity_id
_entity_poly.type
_entity_poly.pdbx_seq_one_letter_code
_entity_poly.pdbx_strand_id
1 'polypeptide(L)'
;MKREQETPNQAEFVYGHYASVAALKGTQEINKVWLQTGLQDKIRNEVTQLAKKRGLVIQQAPKSKLDELTDGGNHQGVVLSVAAFTYATIDDLFARAEERQEAPFFLILDGIEDLHNLGSILRTADAAGVHGIIIPKRRAVQLTATVAK
;
A
#
# COMPACT_ATOMS: atom_id res chain seq x y z
N MET A 1 13.80 6.92 28.69
CA MET A 1 13.95 6.51 27.28
C MET A 1 12.56 6.54 26.64
N LYS A 2 12.21 7.66 26.03
CA LYS A 2 10.94 7.77 25.32
C LYS A 2 11.03 6.90 24.06
N ARG A 3 10.21 5.85 23.98
CA ARG A 3 9.95 5.21 22.70
C ARG A 3 9.31 6.27 21.82
N GLU A 4 10.02 6.71 20.81
CA GLU A 4 9.41 7.45 19.73
C GLU A 4 8.24 6.59 19.25
N GLN A 5 7.04 7.11 19.43
CA GLN A 5 5.86 6.54 18.81
C GLN A 5 6.13 6.71 17.32
N GLU A 6 6.51 5.62 16.68
CA GLU A 6 6.37 5.51 15.23
C GLU A 6 4.93 5.93 14.93
N THR A 7 4.79 7.09 14.34
CA THR A 7 3.54 7.51 13.75
C THR A 7 3.14 6.36 12.83
N PRO A 8 2.00 5.70 13.05
CA PRO A 8 1.64 4.59 12.20
C PRO A 8 1.65 5.13 10.78
N ASN A 9 2.51 4.55 9.96
CA ASN A 9 2.48 4.69 8.52
C ASN A 9 1.00 4.64 8.16
N GLN A 10 0.44 5.72 7.61
CA GLN A 10 -0.99 5.78 7.31
C GLN A 10 -1.28 4.81 6.17
N ALA A 11 -1.17 3.52 6.50
CA ALA A 11 -1.64 2.48 5.64
C ALA A 11 -3.14 2.70 5.46
N GLU A 12 -3.60 2.81 4.25
CA GLU A 12 -5.03 2.75 4.00
C GLU A 12 -5.53 1.36 4.33
N PHE A 13 -6.65 1.30 5.03
CA PHE A 13 -7.30 0.05 5.35
C PHE A 13 -8.58 -0.11 4.54
N VAL A 14 -8.72 -1.26 3.93
CA VAL A 14 -9.98 -1.73 3.34
C VAL A 14 -10.53 -2.81 4.26
N TYR A 15 -11.75 -2.69 4.69
CA TYR A 15 -12.36 -3.63 5.63
C TYR A 15 -13.82 -3.92 5.30
N GLY A 16 -14.31 -5.02 5.85
CA GLY A 16 -15.60 -5.59 5.52
C GLY A 16 -15.51 -6.66 4.42
N HIS A 17 -16.46 -7.58 4.41
CA HIS A 17 -16.43 -8.74 3.51
C HIS A 17 -16.38 -8.33 2.03
N TYR A 18 -17.35 -7.58 1.56
CA TYR A 18 -17.47 -7.24 0.14
C TYR A 18 -16.34 -6.34 -0.35
N ALA A 19 -15.99 -5.32 0.43
CA ALA A 19 -14.90 -4.41 0.07
C ALA A 19 -13.55 -5.13 0.00
N SER A 20 -13.27 -6.02 0.95
CA SER A 20 -12.05 -6.81 1.00
C SER A 20 -11.96 -7.80 -0.17
N VAL A 21 -13.04 -8.48 -0.51
CA VAL A 21 -13.11 -9.38 -1.67
C VAL A 21 -12.89 -8.62 -2.97
N ALA A 22 -13.51 -7.46 -3.13
CA ALA A 22 -13.33 -6.60 -4.30
C ALA A 22 -11.87 -6.15 -4.44
N ALA A 23 -11.24 -5.73 -3.35
CA ALA A 23 -9.82 -5.33 -3.35
C ALA A 23 -8.88 -6.51 -3.69
N LEU A 24 -9.16 -7.71 -3.18
CA LEU A 24 -8.38 -8.92 -3.47
C LEU A 24 -8.52 -9.39 -4.93
N LYS A 25 -9.67 -9.16 -5.55
CA LYS A 25 -9.91 -9.46 -6.98
C LYS A 25 -9.36 -8.37 -7.91
N GLY A 26 -9.13 -7.17 -7.39
CA GLY A 26 -8.61 -6.04 -8.15
C GLY A 26 -7.08 -6.05 -8.30
N THR A 27 -6.55 -4.94 -8.77
CA THR A 27 -5.11 -4.73 -9.02
C THR A 27 -4.41 -3.97 -7.90
N GLN A 28 -5.15 -3.55 -6.88
CA GLN A 28 -4.60 -2.79 -5.77
C GLN A 28 -3.53 -3.60 -5.01
N GLU A 29 -2.42 -2.95 -4.70
CA GLU A 29 -1.35 -3.58 -3.94
C GLU A 29 -1.75 -3.71 -2.47
N ILE A 30 -1.73 -4.95 -1.97
CA ILE A 30 -2.12 -5.30 -0.61
C ILE A 30 -0.86 -5.73 0.14
N ASN A 31 -0.62 -5.07 1.28
CA ASN A 31 0.56 -5.34 2.11
C ASN A 31 0.28 -6.47 3.12
N LYS A 32 -0.92 -6.50 3.68
CA LYS A 32 -1.26 -7.44 4.75
C LYS A 32 -2.75 -7.73 4.79
N VAL A 33 -3.08 -8.94 5.20
CA VAL A 33 -4.46 -9.40 5.40
C VAL A 33 -4.63 -9.87 6.84
N TRP A 34 -5.62 -9.34 7.53
CA TRP A 34 -6.02 -9.82 8.85
C TRP A 34 -7.38 -10.48 8.79
N LEU A 35 -7.48 -11.65 9.40
CA LEU A 35 -8.75 -12.34 9.64
C LEU A 35 -8.99 -12.47 11.13
N GLN A 36 -10.21 -12.19 11.55
CA GLN A 36 -10.63 -12.35 12.93
C GLN A 36 -10.58 -13.83 13.33
N THR A 37 -10.03 -14.12 14.49
CA THR A 37 -10.06 -15.46 15.06
C THR A 37 -11.52 -15.89 15.29
N GLY A 38 -11.90 -17.06 14.80
CA GLY A 38 -13.28 -17.57 14.91
C GLY A 38 -14.26 -17.04 13.86
N LEU A 39 -13.75 -16.39 12.79
CA LEU A 39 -14.59 -15.95 11.68
C LEU A 39 -15.30 -17.12 11.00
N GLN A 40 -16.51 -16.88 10.49
CA GLN A 40 -17.28 -17.88 9.75
C GLN A 40 -16.49 -18.48 8.59
N ASP A 41 -16.59 -19.79 8.44
CA ASP A 41 -15.82 -20.56 7.47
C ASP A 41 -15.97 -20.07 6.03
N LYS A 42 -17.18 -19.68 5.63
CA LYS A 42 -17.45 -19.19 4.27
C LYS A 42 -16.60 -17.96 3.93
N ILE A 43 -16.63 -16.95 4.78
CA ILE A 43 -15.88 -15.70 4.57
C ILE A 43 -14.38 -15.97 4.68
N ARG A 44 -13.97 -16.73 5.69
CA ARG A 44 -12.57 -17.11 5.89
C ARG A 44 -12.00 -17.84 4.69
N ASN A 45 -12.71 -18.83 4.15
CA ASN A 45 -12.26 -19.63 3.01
C ASN A 45 -12.17 -18.78 1.74
N GLU A 46 -13.15 -17.94 1.46
CA GLU A 46 -13.14 -17.06 0.30
C GLU A 46 -11.94 -16.09 0.32
N VAL A 47 -11.75 -15.40 1.42
CA VAL A 47 -10.62 -14.47 1.58
C VAL A 47 -9.28 -15.20 1.53
N THR A 48 -9.17 -16.37 2.15
CA THR A 48 -7.96 -17.19 2.15
C THR A 48 -7.59 -17.64 0.73
N GLN A 49 -8.55 -18.09 -0.06
CA GLN A 49 -8.29 -18.50 -1.44
C GLN A 49 -7.81 -17.34 -2.31
N LEU A 50 -8.45 -16.18 -2.20
CA LEU A 50 -8.06 -14.98 -2.95
C LEU A 50 -6.68 -14.47 -2.54
N ALA A 51 -6.38 -14.46 -1.24
CA ALA A 51 -5.07 -14.06 -0.74
C ALA A 51 -3.95 -15.01 -1.20
N LYS A 52 -4.20 -16.32 -1.19
CA LYS A 52 -3.24 -17.31 -1.69
C LYS A 52 -2.93 -17.15 -3.17
N LYS A 53 -3.94 -16.86 -3.99
CA LYS A 53 -3.73 -16.60 -5.43
C LYS A 53 -2.78 -15.43 -5.68
N ARG A 54 -2.74 -14.47 -4.78
CA ARG A 54 -1.87 -13.29 -4.85
C ARG A 54 -0.57 -13.43 -4.07
N GLY A 55 -0.31 -14.59 -3.45
CA GLY A 55 0.89 -14.80 -2.63
C GLY A 55 0.91 -13.99 -1.33
N LEU A 56 -0.25 -13.60 -0.81
CA LEU A 56 -0.37 -12.78 0.39
C LEU A 56 -0.37 -13.65 1.64
N VAL A 57 0.28 -13.16 2.69
CA VAL A 57 0.27 -13.79 4.01
C VAL A 57 -0.93 -13.29 4.80
N ILE A 58 -1.67 -14.23 5.39
CA ILE A 58 -2.81 -13.95 6.25
C ILE A 58 -2.39 -14.05 7.70
N GLN A 59 -2.72 -13.03 8.48
CA GLN A 59 -2.52 -13.02 9.92
C GLN A 59 -3.87 -13.10 10.63
N GLN A 60 -4.00 -14.06 11.55
CA GLN A 60 -5.15 -14.11 12.43
C GLN A 60 -4.94 -13.15 13.60
N ALA A 61 -5.99 -12.45 13.99
CA ALA A 61 -5.97 -11.51 15.10
C ALA A 61 -7.31 -11.49 15.83
N PRO A 62 -7.33 -11.13 17.12
CA PRO A 62 -8.58 -10.97 17.85
C PRO A 62 -9.37 -9.77 17.32
N LYS A 63 -10.69 -9.77 17.57
CA LYS A 63 -11.57 -8.68 17.17
C LYS A 63 -11.07 -7.31 17.63
N SER A 64 -10.55 -7.23 18.85
CA SER A 64 -10.00 -5.98 19.41
C SER A 64 -8.90 -5.35 18.55
N LYS A 65 -8.07 -6.18 17.93
CA LYS A 65 -7.02 -5.69 17.02
C LYS A 65 -7.60 -5.15 15.72
N LEU A 66 -8.63 -5.79 15.19
CA LEU A 66 -9.30 -5.30 13.99
C LEU A 66 -10.09 -4.01 14.28
N ASP A 67 -10.71 -3.91 15.44
CA ASP A 67 -11.38 -2.68 15.90
C ASP A 67 -10.39 -1.51 15.99
N GLU A 68 -9.19 -1.76 16.52
CA GLU A 68 -8.10 -0.78 16.59
C GLU A 68 -7.65 -0.31 15.20
N LEU A 69 -7.44 -1.25 14.28
CA LEU A 69 -6.97 -0.95 12.92
C LEU A 69 -7.99 -0.15 12.10
N THR A 70 -9.27 -0.33 12.36
CA THR A 70 -10.37 0.30 11.63
C THR A 70 -11.00 1.48 12.35
N ASP A 71 -10.43 1.87 13.50
CA ASP A 71 -11.00 2.91 14.37
C ASP A 71 -12.48 2.67 14.70
N GLY A 72 -12.82 1.43 15.04
CA GLY A 72 -14.17 0.99 15.38
C GLY A 72 -15.11 0.79 14.18
N GLY A 73 -14.58 0.77 12.96
CA GLY A 73 -15.38 0.52 11.76
C GLY A 73 -15.96 -0.89 11.69
N ASN A 74 -17.01 -1.06 10.89
CA ASN A 74 -17.65 -2.36 10.69
C ASN A 74 -16.81 -3.26 9.76
N HIS A 75 -15.78 -3.88 10.32
CA HIS A 75 -14.84 -4.70 9.56
C HIS A 75 -15.32 -6.11 9.21
N GLN A 76 -16.38 -6.60 9.86
CA GLN A 76 -16.94 -7.94 9.62
C GLN A 76 -15.91 -9.09 9.72
N GLY A 77 -14.85 -8.88 10.48
CA GLY A 77 -13.76 -9.84 10.68
C GLY A 77 -12.68 -9.88 9.60
N VAL A 78 -12.69 -8.95 8.65
CA VAL A 78 -11.69 -8.87 7.56
C VAL A 78 -11.15 -7.45 7.45
N VAL A 79 -9.83 -7.31 7.49
CA VAL A 79 -9.12 -6.05 7.30
C VAL A 79 -7.93 -6.27 6.37
N LEU A 80 -7.78 -5.41 5.39
CA LEU A 80 -6.63 -5.38 4.49
C LEU A 80 -5.85 -4.08 4.70
N SER A 81 -4.54 -4.17 4.79
CA SER A 81 -3.66 -3.02 4.64
C SER A 81 -3.28 -2.90 3.18
N VAL A 82 -3.64 -1.80 2.57
CA VAL A 82 -3.38 -1.54 1.15
C VAL A 82 -2.33 -0.46 1.01
N ALA A 83 -1.54 -0.53 -0.07
CA ALA A 83 -0.63 0.55 -0.40
C ALA A 83 -1.44 1.79 -0.80
N ALA A 84 -1.04 2.95 -0.30
CA ALA A 84 -1.64 4.22 -0.71
C ALA A 84 -1.46 4.47 -2.22
N PHE A 85 -0.51 3.77 -2.82
CA PHE A 85 -0.20 3.84 -4.25
C PHE A 85 0.07 2.46 -4.83
N THR A 86 -0.31 2.28 -6.07
CA THR A 86 0.17 1.17 -6.89
C THR A 86 1.53 1.57 -7.47
N TYR A 87 2.58 0.82 -7.12
CA TYR A 87 3.88 1.01 -7.74
C TYR A 87 3.85 0.52 -9.20
N ALA A 88 4.34 1.36 -10.10
CA ALA A 88 4.51 0.99 -11.49
C ALA A 88 5.73 0.06 -11.67
N THR A 89 5.74 -0.72 -12.73
CA THR A 89 6.93 -1.45 -13.15
C THR A 89 7.87 -0.54 -13.94
N ILE A 90 9.12 -0.95 -14.10
CA ILE A 90 10.08 -0.20 -14.95
C ILE A 90 9.57 -0.11 -16.38
N ASP A 91 8.96 -1.16 -16.89
CA ASP A 91 8.38 -1.18 -18.24
C ASP A 91 7.24 -0.15 -18.39
N ASP A 92 6.42 0.03 -17.36
CA ASP A 92 5.39 1.08 -17.34
C ASP A 92 5.99 2.48 -17.44
N LEU A 93 7.15 2.71 -16.85
CA LEU A 93 7.85 4.00 -16.92
C LEU A 93 8.38 4.28 -18.31
N PHE A 94 8.95 3.30 -19.00
CA PHE A 94 9.37 3.43 -20.39
C PHE A 94 8.16 3.63 -21.32
N ALA A 95 7.08 2.91 -21.13
CA ALA A 95 5.84 3.07 -21.87
C ALA A 95 5.28 4.49 -21.76
N ARG A 96 5.35 5.10 -20.58
CA ARG A 96 4.92 6.48 -20.35
C ARG A 96 5.74 7.50 -21.13
N ALA A 97 7.07 7.33 -21.22
CA ALA A 97 7.94 8.17 -22.01
C ALA A 97 7.62 8.01 -23.51
N GLU A 98 7.38 6.81 -23.95
CA GLU A 98 7.02 6.46 -25.33
C GLU A 98 5.68 7.08 -25.74
N GLU A 99 4.65 6.99 -24.91
CA GLU A 99 3.34 7.63 -25.12
C GLU A 99 3.45 9.16 -25.29
N ARG A 100 4.37 9.79 -24.57
CA ARG A 100 4.64 11.23 -24.67
C ARG A 100 5.57 11.59 -25.82
N GLN A 101 6.13 10.62 -26.51
CA GLN A 101 7.15 10.81 -27.56
C GLN A 101 8.36 11.60 -27.06
N GLU A 102 8.77 11.33 -25.83
CA GLU A 102 9.89 11.98 -25.15
C GLU A 102 10.98 10.97 -24.83
N ALA A 103 12.20 11.44 -24.71
CA ALA A 103 13.30 10.61 -24.20
C ALA A 103 13.03 10.22 -22.74
N PRO A 104 13.25 8.96 -22.33
CA PRO A 104 13.06 8.54 -20.94
C PRO A 104 13.88 9.38 -19.97
N PHE A 105 13.20 9.95 -18.97
CA PHE A 105 13.82 10.73 -17.91
C PHE A 105 13.33 10.20 -16.56
N PHE A 106 14.18 9.50 -15.83
CA PHE A 106 13.86 8.90 -14.54
C PHE A 106 14.75 9.48 -13.45
N LEU A 107 14.20 9.58 -12.26
CA LEU A 107 14.91 9.98 -11.06
C LEU A 107 15.05 8.77 -10.14
N ILE A 108 16.27 8.45 -9.73
CA ILE A 108 16.54 7.38 -8.77
C ILE A 108 16.87 8.04 -7.44
N LEU A 109 16.09 7.71 -6.41
CA LEU A 109 16.29 8.21 -5.05
C LEU A 109 16.90 7.12 -4.20
N ASP A 110 18.08 7.39 -3.67
CA ASP A 110 18.79 6.50 -2.76
C ASP A 110 19.00 7.19 -1.41
N GLY A 111 18.71 6.48 -0.31
CA GLY A 111 18.96 6.97 1.04
C GLY A 111 18.04 8.10 1.52
N ILE A 112 16.87 8.28 0.92
CA ILE A 112 15.88 9.25 1.39
C ILE A 112 15.11 8.66 2.57
N GLU A 113 15.27 9.25 3.73
CA GLU A 113 14.66 8.78 4.99
C GLU A 113 13.54 9.69 5.49
N ASP A 114 13.48 10.94 5.04
CA ASP A 114 12.52 11.94 5.47
C ASP A 114 11.35 12.08 4.48
N LEU A 115 10.13 11.93 4.97
CA LEU A 115 8.89 12.10 4.21
C LEU A 115 8.74 13.50 3.61
N HIS A 116 9.18 14.55 4.31
CA HIS A 116 9.12 15.92 3.81
C HIS A 116 10.05 16.13 2.61
N ASN A 117 11.26 15.58 2.69
CA ASN A 117 12.21 15.61 1.59
C ASN A 117 11.68 14.84 0.39
N LEU A 118 11.11 13.66 0.61
CA LEU A 118 10.50 12.86 -0.45
C LEU A 118 9.37 13.62 -1.14
N GLY A 119 8.45 14.22 -0.38
CA GLY A 119 7.35 15.01 -0.93
C GLY A 119 7.83 16.21 -1.75
N SER A 120 8.84 16.93 -1.29
CA SER A 120 9.47 18.03 -2.01
C SER A 120 10.10 17.60 -3.32
N ILE A 121 10.84 16.49 -3.31
CA ILE A 121 11.46 15.90 -4.50
C ILE A 121 10.42 15.47 -5.52
N LEU A 122 9.33 14.81 -5.08
CA LEU A 122 8.23 14.38 -5.95
C LEU A 122 7.56 15.57 -6.66
N ARG A 123 7.32 16.68 -5.94
CA ARG A 123 6.77 17.90 -6.55
C ARG A 123 7.70 18.51 -7.58
N THR A 124 8.99 18.57 -7.29
CA THR A 124 10.00 19.09 -8.22
C THR A 124 10.13 18.20 -9.44
N ALA A 125 10.12 16.89 -9.26
CA ALA A 125 10.17 15.91 -10.34
C ALA A 125 8.96 16.02 -11.29
N ASP A 126 7.77 16.20 -10.73
CA ASP A 126 6.54 16.41 -11.52
C ASP A 126 6.65 17.70 -12.37
N ALA A 127 7.09 18.80 -11.77
CA ALA A 127 7.32 20.07 -12.47
C ALA A 127 8.42 19.97 -13.56
N ALA A 128 9.43 19.15 -13.36
CA ALA A 128 10.52 18.94 -14.31
C ALA A 128 10.17 17.99 -15.47
N GLY A 129 8.99 17.36 -15.45
CA GLY A 129 8.56 16.43 -16.49
C GLY A 129 9.20 15.05 -16.42
N VAL A 130 9.58 14.60 -15.24
CA VAL A 130 10.13 13.25 -15.02
C VAL A 130 9.05 12.18 -15.29
N HIS A 131 9.40 11.15 -16.04
CA HIS A 131 8.48 10.05 -16.41
C HIS A 131 8.30 9.03 -15.30
N GLY A 132 9.21 8.96 -14.36
CA GLY A 132 9.12 8.05 -13.24
C GLY A 132 10.18 8.29 -12.17
N ILE A 133 9.87 7.86 -10.96
CA ILE A 133 10.76 7.92 -9.81
C ILE A 133 10.96 6.51 -9.30
N ILE A 134 12.21 6.12 -9.15
CA ILE A 134 12.61 4.81 -8.70
C ILE A 134 13.12 4.93 -7.27
N ILE A 135 12.48 4.20 -6.36
CA ILE A 135 12.82 4.18 -4.94
C ILE A 135 13.25 2.75 -4.57
N PRO A 136 14.36 2.56 -3.85
CA PRO A 136 14.75 1.26 -3.36
C PRO A 136 13.66 0.63 -2.49
N LYS A 137 13.43 -0.65 -2.66
CA LYS A 137 12.37 -1.39 -1.94
C LYS A 137 12.66 -1.55 -0.45
N ARG A 138 13.94 -1.48 -0.07
CA ARG A 138 14.42 -1.61 1.31
C ARG A 138 15.10 -0.33 1.76
N ARG A 139 14.96 0.01 3.04
CA ARG A 139 15.57 1.19 3.68
C ARG A 139 15.17 2.53 3.06
N ALA A 140 14.03 2.59 2.39
CA ALA A 140 13.47 3.83 1.88
C ALA A 140 12.19 4.19 2.63
N VAL A 141 11.89 5.47 2.67
CA VAL A 141 10.61 5.97 3.16
C VAL A 141 9.51 5.50 2.23
N GLN A 142 8.52 4.83 2.78
CA GLN A 142 7.34 4.42 2.03
C GLN A 142 6.49 5.66 1.70
N LEU A 143 5.92 5.66 0.50
CA LEU A 143 4.95 6.69 0.13
C LEU A 143 3.70 6.55 1.01
N THR A 144 3.33 7.64 1.67
CA THR A 144 2.11 7.73 2.46
C THR A 144 1.05 8.54 1.73
N ALA A 145 -0.21 8.44 2.19
CA ALA A 145 -1.30 9.26 1.64
C ALA A 145 -1.02 10.77 1.73
N THR A 146 -0.22 11.21 2.71
CA THR A 146 0.19 12.60 2.88
C THR A 146 1.14 13.08 1.78
N VAL A 147 1.99 12.21 1.28
CA VAL A 147 2.95 12.51 0.20
C VAL A 147 2.30 12.48 -1.18
N ALA A 148 1.20 11.74 -1.31
CA ALA A 148 0.50 11.55 -2.58
C ALA A 148 -0.39 12.69 -3.05
N LYS A 149 -0.69 13.61 -2.19
CA LYS A 149 -1.59 14.72 -2.54
C LYS A 149 -0.93 15.72 -3.52
#